data_db88eec94ca41f06cc3a119256612132
#
_entry.id   db88eec94ca41f06cc3a119256612132
#
_cell.length_a   1.000
_cell.length_b   1.000
_cell.length_c   1.000
_cell.angle_alpha   90.00
_cell.angle_beta   90.00
_cell.angle_gamma   90.00
#
_symmetry.space_group_name_H-M   'P 1'
#
loop_
_entity.id
_entity.type
_entity.pdbx_description
1 polymer ?
#
loop_
_entity_poly.entity_id
_entity_poly.type
_entity_poly.pdbx_seq_one_letter_code
_entity_poly.pdbx_strand_id
1 'polypeptide(L)'
;YITALGYKNDKYNDFDKFWPADVHMVAKDIMRFHAIIWPAMLMALDLPLPKHLAVHGWITFNGQKMSKSIGNVVDPFVLGERYGCDAIRYHILREMALGADSSFSNEIMINRINSDLANDLGNLVSRTVAMVEKYFGGTLPADREPAEIDNELINTVLALRKKTDEYLDLTQLNNALAEIFKVISRANKYIDETTPWVLGKDESKKARLATVLYNLLEAIRVSTTLLSCFMPTTMPKVWEQIGADESLITYENAGKFGVLPAAVTVKKGPALFPRIDVEKEIDELNELISKQMKEAEAKASGKKAAPEGIAQIGIDDFAKVELRTAKILECEPVKKSKKLLKIQADDGTDKPRQIVCGISEYYKPDELIGKTVI
;
A
#
# COMPACT_ATOMS: atom_id res chain seq x y z
N TYR A 1 -11.21 -0.74 -16.60
CA TYR A 1 -10.00 0.06 -16.81
C TYR A 1 -10.10 0.94 -18.05
N ILE A 2 -10.20 0.37 -19.26
CA ILE A 2 -10.17 1.14 -20.52
C ILE A 2 -11.33 2.14 -20.63
N THR A 3 -12.53 1.78 -20.12
CA THR A 3 -13.67 2.71 -20.05
C THR A 3 -13.38 3.91 -19.16
N ALA A 4 -12.73 3.69 -18.01
CA ALA A 4 -12.34 4.76 -17.08
C ALA A 4 -11.26 5.69 -17.68
N LEU A 5 -10.45 5.17 -18.61
CA LEU A 5 -9.48 5.94 -19.38
C LEU A 5 -10.06 6.65 -20.60
N GLY A 6 -11.35 6.50 -20.86
CA GLY A 6 -12.03 7.16 -21.98
C GLY A 6 -11.88 6.44 -23.32
N TYR A 7 -11.66 5.13 -23.34
CA TYR A 7 -11.64 4.36 -24.58
C TYR A 7 -12.92 4.55 -25.39
N LYS A 8 -12.80 5.03 -26.63
CA LYS A 8 -13.95 5.39 -27.51
C LYS A 8 -14.92 6.40 -26.87
N ASN A 9 -14.44 7.32 -26.07
CA ASN A 9 -15.24 8.38 -25.48
C ASN A 9 -14.89 9.73 -26.15
N ASP A 10 -15.92 10.41 -26.69
CA ASP A 10 -15.73 11.68 -27.38
C ASP A 10 -15.46 12.88 -26.48
N LYS A 11 -15.72 12.75 -25.17
CA LYS A 11 -15.56 13.87 -24.21
C LYS A 11 -14.17 13.94 -23.58
N TYR A 12 -13.52 12.81 -23.41
CA TYR A 12 -12.15 12.72 -22.88
C TYR A 12 -11.48 11.43 -23.36
N ASN A 13 -10.19 11.45 -23.60
CA ASN A 13 -9.40 10.30 -24.01
C ASN A 13 -8.01 10.35 -23.36
N ASP A 14 -7.89 9.75 -22.18
CA ASP A 14 -6.61 9.47 -21.54
C ASP A 14 -6.09 8.07 -21.91
N PHE A 15 -6.86 7.30 -22.68
CA PHE A 15 -6.52 5.93 -23.06
C PHE A 15 -5.20 5.87 -23.82
N ASP A 16 -5.00 6.70 -24.84
CA ASP A 16 -3.78 6.69 -25.64
C ASP A 16 -2.53 7.09 -24.86
N LYS A 17 -2.73 7.80 -23.73
CA LYS A 17 -1.64 8.23 -22.84
C LYS A 17 -1.25 7.15 -21.83
N PHE A 18 -2.22 6.42 -21.26
CA PHE A 18 -2.01 5.54 -20.13
C PHE A 18 -2.17 4.06 -20.46
N TRP A 19 -2.57 3.70 -21.70
CA TRP A 19 -2.67 2.33 -22.13
C TRP A 19 -1.63 2.00 -23.21
N PRO A 20 -0.95 0.82 -23.18
CA PRO A 20 -1.13 -0.25 -22.19
C PRO A 20 -0.56 0.10 -20.81
N ALA A 21 -1.19 -0.41 -19.76
CA ALA A 21 -0.69 -0.26 -18.40
C ALA A 21 0.71 -0.88 -18.28
N ASP A 22 1.64 -0.17 -17.64
CA ASP A 22 2.97 -0.71 -17.38
C ASP A 22 2.90 -1.84 -16.35
N VAL A 23 2.12 -1.66 -15.29
CA VAL A 23 1.90 -2.67 -14.25
C VAL A 23 0.44 -2.71 -13.83
N HIS A 24 -0.17 -3.90 -13.81
CA HIS A 24 -1.34 -4.21 -13.02
C HIS A 24 -0.90 -4.81 -11.69
N MET A 25 -1.10 -4.07 -10.59
CA MET A 25 -0.84 -4.57 -9.24
C MET A 25 -2.15 -5.05 -8.62
N VAL A 26 -2.23 -6.34 -8.31
CA VAL A 26 -3.47 -6.98 -7.82
C VAL A 26 -3.17 -7.98 -6.72
N ALA A 27 -4.17 -8.27 -5.88
CA ALA A 27 -4.07 -9.36 -4.92
C ALA A 27 -4.38 -10.72 -5.58
N LYS A 28 -3.92 -11.80 -4.96
CA LYS A 28 -4.02 -13.16 -5.51
C LYS A 28 -5.45 -13.65 -5.76
N ASP A 29 -6.44 -13.12 -5.05
CA ASP A 29 -7.86 -13.49 -5.21
C ASP A 29 -8.45 -13.08 -6.57
N ILE A 30 -7.94 -12.00 -7.18
CA ILE A 30 -8.36 -11.54 -8.50
C ILE A 30 -7.33 -11.83 -9.60
N MET A 31 -6.26 -12.58 -9.31
CA MET A 31 -5.22 -12.94 -10.26
C MET A 31 -5.81 -13.62 -11.51
N ARG A 32 -6.73 -14.56 -11.35
CA ARG A 32 -7.37 -15.29 -12.46
C ARG A 32 -8.07 -14.36 -13.47
N PHE A 33 -8.71 -13.32 -12.97
CA PHE A 33 -9.36 -12.33 -13.82
C PHE A 33 -8.35 -11.50 -14.62
N HIS A 34 -7.23 -11.14 -14.01
CA HIS A 34 -6.22 -10.28 -14.63
C HIS A 34 -5.17 -11.03 -15.46
N ALA A 35 -4.96 -12.33 -15.18
CA ALA A 35 -4.01 -13.15 -15.91
C ALA A 35 -4.61 -13.89 -17.10
N ILE A 36 -5.93 -14.15 -17.09
CA ILE A 36 -6.59 -14.98 -18.11
C ILE A 36 -7.75 -14.21 -18.77
N ILE A 37 -8.76 -13.81 -18.00
CA ILE A 37 -10.01 -13.28 -18.56
C ILE A 37 -9.77 -11.90 -19.18
N TRP A 38 -9.10 -11.01 -18.48
CA TRP A 38 -8.83 -9.67 -18.97
C TRP A 38 -7.94 -9.65 -20.23
N PRO A 39 -6.82 -10.38 -20.30
CA PRO A 39 -6.09 -10.53 -21.55
C PRO A 39 -6.94 -11.09 -22.70
N ALA A 40 -7.75 -12.10 -22.46
CA ALA A 40 -8.63 -12.64 -23.49
C ALA A 40 -9.63 -11.60 -24.04
N MET A 41 -10.18 -10.76 -23.16
CA MET A 41 -11.07 -9.65 -23.57
C MET A 41 -10.32 -8.60 -24.39
N LEU A 42 -9.10 -8.24 -24.00
CA LEU A 42 -8.28 -7.27 -24.74
C LEU A 42 -7.89 -7.82 -26.12
N MET A 43 -7.50 -9.08 -26.21
CA MET A 43 -7.20 -9.75 -27.49
C MET A 43 -8.43 -9.79 -28.41
N ALA A 44 -9.61 -10.04 -27.86
CA ALA A 44 -10.87 -10.03 -28.63
C ALA A 44 -11.24 -8.61 -29.14
N LEU A 45 -10.74 -7.56 -28.50
CA LEU A 45 -10.89 -6.16 -28.90
C LEU A 45 -9.76 -5.65 -29.79
N ASP A 46 -8.77 -6.48 -30.10
CA ASP A 46 -7.52 -6.12 -30.79
C ASP A 46 -6.75 -4.97 -30.08
N LEU A 47 -6.70 -5.03 -28.74
CA LEU A 47 -6.04 -4.05 -27.90
C LEU A 47 -4.75 -4.62 -27.29
N PRO A 48 -3.72 -3.76 -27.08
CA PRO A 48 -2.47 -4.20 -26.47
C PRO A 48 -2.69 -4.66 -25.02
N LEU A 49 -1.94 -5.68 -24.61
CA LEU A 49 -1.98 -6.22 -23.25
C LEU A 49 -1.18 -5.35 -22.28
N PRO A 50 -1.50 -5.36 -20.99
CA PRO A 50 -0.65 -4.81 -19.94
C PRO A 50 0.74 -5.43 -20.00
N LYS A 51 1.79 -4.64 -19.72
CA LYS A 51 3.18 -5.10 -19.84
C LYS A 51 3.56 -6.05 -18.71
N HIS A 52 3.04 -5.80 -17.50
CA HIS A 52 3.39 -6.57 -16.31
C HIS A 52 2.17 -6.78 -15.40
N LEU A 53 2.09 -7.96 -14.76
CA LEU A 53 1.10 -8.30 -13.74
C LEU A 53 1.84 -8.61 -12.44
N ALA A 54 1.78 -7.70 -11.47
CA ALA A 54 2.34 -7.89 -10.14
C ALA A 54 1.25 -8.40 -9.19
N VAL A 55 1.47 -9.59 -8.63
CA VAL A 55 0.49 -10.24 -7.75
C VAL A 55 1.05 -10.32 -6.33
N HIS A 56 0.35 -9.70 -5.37
CA HIS A 56 0.68 -9.82 -3.96
C HIS A 56 -0.28 -10.77 -3.24
N GLY A 57 0.19 -11.32 -2.12
CA GLY A 57 -0.60 -12.15 -1.23
C GLY A 57 -1.63 -11.35 -0.41
N TRP A 58 -2.34 -12.02 0.46
CA TRP A 58 -3.22 -11.37 1.41
C TRP A 58 -2.41 -10.78 2.57
N ILE A 59 -2.91 -9.65 3.08
CA ILE A 59 -2.49 -9.13 4.37
C ILE A 59 -3.46 -9.72 5.40
N THR A 60 -2.93 -10.51 6.31
CA THR A 60 -3.68 -11.08 7.44
C THR A 60 -3.36 -10.31 8.71
N PHE A 61 -4.25 -10.33 9.69
CA PHE A 61 -3.99 -9.76 11.00
C PHE A 61 -3.81 -10.90 12.00
N ASN A 62 -2.64 -11.00 12.62
CA ASN A 62 -2.27 -12.12 13.50
C ASN A 62 -2.58 -13.49 12.87
N GLY A 63 -2.30 -13.66 11.57
CA GLY A 63 -2.55 -14.89 10.83
C GLY A 63 -4.01 -15.14 10.43
N GLN A 64 -4.94 -14.25 10.77
CA GLN A 64 -6.35 -14.35 10.40
C GLN A 64 -6.72 -13.38 9.30
N LYS A 65 -7.68 -13.76 8.45
CA LYS A 65 -8.20 -12.87 7.41
C LYS A 65 -8.82 -11.61 8.06
N MET A 66 -8.42 -10.43 7.56
CA MET A 66 -9.01 -9.17 7.98
C MET A 66 -10.49 -9.12 7.59
N SER A 67 -11.34 -8.75 8.53
CA SER A 67 -12.79 -8.63 8.30
C SER A 67 -13.38 -7.50 9.12
N LYS A 68 -14.11 -6.60 8.44
CA LYS A 68 -14.85 -5.52 9.11
C LYS A 68 -15.93 -6.05 10.06
N SER A 69 -16.50 -7.22 9.76
CA SER A 69 -17.52 -7.85 10.60
C SER A 69 -16.96 -8.46 11.89
N ILE A 70 -15.68 -8.85 11.88
CA ILE A 70 -14.97 -9.39 13.05
C ILE A 70 -14.35 -8.26 13.87
N GLY A 71 -14.17 -7.06 13.29
CA GLY A 71 -13.57 -5.91 13.95
C GLY A 71 -12.07 -6.05 14.25
N ASN A 72 -11.39 -7.02 13.61
CA ASN A 72 -9.97 -7.30 13.83
C ASN A 72 -9.03 -6.43 12.97
N VAL A 73 -9.55 -5.39 12.34
CA VAL A 73 -8.76 -4.48 11.49
C VAL A 73 -8.59 -3.17 12.21
N VAL A 74 -7.35 -2.77 12.45
CA VAL A 74 -7.07 -1.39 12.85
C VAL A 74 -7.30 -0.50 11.64
N ASP A 75 -8.06 0.57 11.82
CA ASP A 75 -8.31 1.54 10.76
C ASP A 75 -6.97 2.17 10.32
N PRO A 76 -6.58 2.05 9.04
CA PRO A 76 -5.34 2.64 8.53
C PRO A 76 -5.28 4.17 8.71
N PHE A 77 -6.42 4.85 8.78
CA PHE A 77 -6.45 6.30 9.09
C PHE A 77 -5.97 6.56 10.52
N VAL A 78 -6.43 5.78 11.50
CA VAL A 78 -5.98 5.88 12.90
C VAL A 78 -4.47 5.63 13.01
N LEU A 79 -3.96 4.62 12.31
CA LEU A 79 -2.53 4.35 12.28
C LEU A 79 -1.75 5.49 11.61
N GLY A 80 -2.27 6.02 10.48
CA GLY A 80 -1.66 7.14 9.76
C GLY A 80 -1.62 8.44 10.56
N GLU A 81 -2.68 8.75 11.33
CA GLU A 81 -2.71 9.90 12.24
C GLU A 81 -1.73 9.73 13.41
N ARG A 82 -1.60 8.51 13.93
CA ARG A 82 -0.79 8.20 15.12
C ARG A 82 0.71 8.12 14.84
N TYR A 83 1.10 7.47 13.74
CA TYR A 83 2.51 7.20 13.40
C TYR A 83 3.01 7.95 12.17
N GLY A 84 2.12 8.62 11.45
CA GLY A 84 2.40 9.20 10.14
C GLY A 84 2.24 8.21 8.99
N CYS A 85 1.67 8.68 7.88
CA CYS A 85 1.41 7.85 6.70
C CYS A 85 2.68 7.18 6.16
N ASP A 86 3.84 7.85 6.20
CA ASP A 86 5.10 7.31 5.70
C ASP A 86 5.59 6.10 6.49
N ALA A 87 5.40 6.08 7.81
CA ALA A 87 5.78 4.94 8.65
C ALA A 87 4.92 3.71 8.31
N ILE A 88 3.63 3.90 8.08
CA ILE A 88 2.72 2.82 7.68
C ILE A 88 3.04 2.32 6.27
N ARG A 89 3.29 3.22 5.31
CA ARG A 89 3.71 2.87 3.95
C ARG A 89 4.99 2.04 3.98
N TYR A 90 6.00 2.51 4.74
CA TYR A 90 7.26 1.79 4.91
C TYR A 90 7.03 0.38 5.45
N HIS A 91 6.28 0.24 6.55
CA HIS A 91 5.99 -1.06 7.16
C HIS A 91 5.32 -2.02 6.17
N ILE A 92 4.24 -1.59 5.51
CA ILE A 92 3.53 -2.43 4.55
C ILE A 92 4.45 -2.86 3.41
N LEU A 93 5.14 -1.92 2.77
CA LEU A 93 6.00 -2.21 1.62
C LEU A 93 7.26 -3.02 1.99
N ARG A 94 7.70 -2.92 3.25
CA ARG A 94 8.86 -3.67 3.77
C ARG A 94 8.52 -5.12 4.10
N GLU A 95 7.31 -5.37 4.64
CA GLU A 95 6.86 -6.70 5.06
C GLU A 95 6.13 -7.47 3.94
N MET A 96 5.57 -6.78 2.93
CA MET A 96 4.89 -7.44 1.82
C MET A 96 5.90 -7.95 0.77
N ALA A 97 6.16 -9.24 0.81
CA ALA A 97 6.81 -9.92 -0.30
C ALA A 97 5.78 -10.26 -1.39
N LEU A 98 6.09 -9.93 -2.67
CA LEU A 98 5.24 -10.35 -3.78
C LEU A 98 5.20 -11.89 -3.84
N GLY A 99 4.00 -12.43 -4.10
CA GLY A 99 3.77 -13.87 -4.22
C GLY A 99 3.55 -14.63 -2.91
N ALA A 100 3.64 -13.96 -1.75
CA ALA A 100 3.41 -14.58 -0.44
C ALA A 100 2.36 -13.79 0.37
N ASP A 101 1.67 -14.48 1.28
CA ASP A 101 0.81 -13.83 2.27
C ASP A 101 1.67 -13.20 3.36
N SER A 102 1.26 -12.03 3.83
CA SER A 102 1.93 -11.28 4.90
C SER A 102 1.03 -11.22 6.13
N SER A 103 1.64 -11.29 7.31
CA SER A 103 0.92 -11.07 8.57
C SER A 103 1.23 -9.67 9.11
N PHE A 104 0.21 -8.85 9.22
CA PHE A 104 0.29 -7.59 9.94
C PHE A 104 0.08 -7.86 11.44
N SER A 105 0.91 -7.27 12.28
CA SER A 105 0.65 -7.13 13.70
C SER A 105 1.11 -5.76 14.19
N ASN A 106 0.43 -5.21 15.18
CA ASN A 106 0.80 -3.92 15.76
C ASN A 106 2.21 -3.96 16.34
N GLU A 107 2.58 -5.06 16.99
CA GLU A 107 3.91 -5.25 17.58
C GLU A 107 5.02 -5.25 16.53
N ILE A 108 4.86 -6.00 15.43
CA ILE A 108 5.83 -6.03 14.33
C ILE A 108 5.97 -4.63 13.73
N MET A 109 4.85 -3.93 13.52
CA MET A 109 4.85 -2.57 12.98
C MET A 109 5.62 -1.61 13.89
N ILE A 110 5.32 -1.57 15.18
CA ILE A 110 5.98 -0.66 16.15
C ILE A 110 7.47 -0.99 16.26
N ASN A 111 7.82 -2.27 16.35
CA ASN A 111 9.21 -2.69 16.39
C ASN A 111 9.97 -2.30 15.12
N ARG A 112 9.34 -2.42 13.94
CA ARG A 112 9.93 -1.99 12.66
C ARG A 112 10.12 -0.48 12.60
N ILE A 113 9.14 0.30 13.06
CA ILE A 113 9.26 1.77 13.16
C ILE A 113 10.43 2.14 14.09
N ASN A 114 10.53 1.50 15.25
CA ASN A 114 11.59 1.77 16.20
C ASN A 114 12.99 1.37 15.68
N SER A 115 13.12 0.17 15.11
CA SER A 115 14.41 -0.34 14.63
C SER A 115 14.90 0.41 13.40
N ASP A 116 14.11 0.42 12.34
CA ASP A 116 14.57 0.88 11.04
C ASP A 116 14.43 2.41 10.91
N LEU A 117 13.27 2.97 11.30
CA LEU A 117 13.01 4.38 11.07
C LEU A 117 13.56 5.28 12.17
N ALA A 118 13.34 4.94 13.45
CA ALA A 118 13.84 5.77 14.56
C ALA A 118 15.34 5.53 14.84
N ASN A 119 15.74 4.27 15.02
CA ASN A 119 17.12 3.97 15.41
C ASN A 119 18.11 4.01 14.23
N ASP A 120 17.77 3.43 13.06
CA ASP A 120 18.71 3.43 11.94
C ASP A 120 18.70 4.76 11.19
N LEU A 121 17.59 5.10 10.51
CA LEU A 121 17.51 6.30 9.68
C LEU A 121 17.49 7.59 10.50
N GLY A 122 16.59 7.70 11.47
CA GLY A 122 16.41 8.90 12.27
C GLY A 122 17.65 9.25 13.10
N ASN A 123 18.28 8.23 13.69
CA ASN A 123 19.52 8.41 14.46
C ASN A 123 20.72 8.77 13.55
N LEU A 124 20.85 8.16 12.36
CA LEU A 124 21.88 8.52 11.39
C LEU A 124 21.79 10.01 11.02
N VAL A 125 20.61 10.50 10.64
CA VAL A 125 20.40 11.90 10.27
C VAL A 125 20.69 12.83 11.45
N SER A 126 20.07 12.56 12.60
CA SER A 126 20.20 13.45 13.77
C SER A 126 21.63 13.51 14.34
N ARG A 127 22.35 12.37 14.41
CA ARG A 127 23.75 12.33 14.83
C ARG A 127 24.66 13.06 13.86
N THR A 128 24.47 12.87 12.55
CA THR A 128 25.31 13.53 11.54
C THR A 128 25.12 15.03 11.58
N VAL A 129 23.88 15.52 11.56
CA VAL A 129 23.57 16.96 11.67
C VAL A 129 24.10 17.55 12.98
N ALA A 130 23.87 16.88 14.11
CA ALA A 130 24.37 17.34 15.42
C ALA A 130 25.90 17.42 15.49
N MET A 131 26.63 16.53 14.81
CA MET A 131 28.08 16.60 14.74
C MET A 131 28.58 17.75 13.88
N VAL A 132 27.92 18.03 12.74
CA VAL A 132 28.24 19.22 11.92
C VAL A 132 27.99 20.51 12.72
N GLU A 133 26.86 20.60 13.41
CA GLU A 133 26.56 21.73 14.31
C GLU A 133 27.62 21.89 15.40
N LYS A 134 27.92 20.81 16.11
CA LYS A 134 28.84 20.83 17.25
C LYS A 134 30.27 21.20 16.89
N TYR A 135 30.78 20.65 15.78
CA TYR A 135 32.21 20.76 15.45
C TYR A 135 32.53 21.84 14.42
N PHE A 136 31.52 22.28 13.66
CA PHE A 136 31.68 23.23 12.55
C PHE A 136 30.65 24.37 12.58
N GLY A 137 29.87 24.51 13.65
CA GLY A 137 28.86 25.59 13.77
C GLY A 137 27.77 25.55 12.69
N GLY A 138 27.43 24.33 12.21
CA GLY A 138 26.38 24.11 11.21
C GLY A 138 26.84 24.18 9.76
N THR A 139 28.07 24.62 9.46
CA THR A 139 28.59 24.68 8.09
C THR A 139 29.88 23.86 7.95
N LEU A 140 29.78 22.75 7.23
CA LEU A 140 30.90 21.87 6.94
C LEU A 140 31.82 22.57 5.92
N PRO A 141 33.14 22.76 6.23
CA PRO A 141 34.09 23.41 5.31
C PRO A 141 34.37 22.54 4.08
N ALA A 142 35.00 23.14 3.07
CA ALA A 142 35.34 22.42 1.83
C ALA A 142 36.61 21.55 1.94
N ASP A 143 37.45 21.81 2.97
CA ASP A 143 38.67 21.08 3.15
C ASP A 143 38.40 19.62 3.55
N ARG A 144 39.10 18.67 2.88
CA ARG A 144 38.88 17.22 3.00
C ARG A 144 40.20 16.47 3.05
N GLU A 145 40.20 15.45 3.90
CA GLU A 145 41.30 14.47 4.02
C GLU A 145 40.73 13.05 3.87
N PRO A 146 40.67 12.47 2.65
CA PRO A 146 40.20 11.12 2.40
C PRO A 146 41.08 10.05 3.02
N ALA A 147 40.50 8.90 3.35
CA ALA A 147 41.22 7.73 3.83
C ALA A 147 40.64 6.44 3.23
N GLU A 148 41.41 5.36 3.24
CA GLU A 148 41.03 4.07 2.64
C GLU A 148 39.72 3.52 3.21
N ILE A 149 39.46 3.71 4.51
CA ILE A 149 38.24 3.30 5.18
C ILE A 149 36.95 3.91 4.57
N ASP A 150 37.07 5.03 3.86
CA ASP A 150 35.92 5.70 3.21
C ASP A 150 35.39 4.90 2.02
N ASN A 151 36.27 4.15 1.35
CA ASN A 151 35.98 3.47 0.10
C ASN A 151 34.83 2.46 0.22
N GLU A 152 34.72 1.74 1.31
CA GLU A 152 33.66 0.77 1.51
C GLU A 152 32.28 1.44 1.53
N LEU A 153 32.15 2.55 2.28
CA LEU A 153 30.89 3.32 2.31
C LEU A 153 30.58 3.91 0.93
N ILE A 154 31.55 4.59 0.31
CA ILE A 154 31.39 5.23 -1.00
C ILE A 154 30.96 4.22 -2.08
N ASN A 155 31.64 3.07 -2.16
CA ASN A 155 31.30 2.03 -3.13
C ASN A 155 29.91 1.42 -2.86
N THR A 156 29.53 1.25 -1.60
CA THR A 156 28.20 0.76 -1.23
C THR A 156 27.10 1.74 -1.66
N VAL A 157 27.33 3.05 -1.46
CA VAL A 157 26.41 4.11 -1.88
C VAL A 157 26.29 4.17 -3.40
N LEU A 158 27.43 4.12 -4.13
CA LEU A 158 27.45 4.16 -5.61
C LEU A 158 26.72 2.98 -6.25
N ALA A 159 26.78 1.80 -5.62
CA ALA A 159 26.09 0.61 -6.11
C ALA A 159 24.58 0.60 -5.83
N LEU A 160 24.11 1.46 -4.91
CA LEU A 160 22.76 1.39 -4.36
C LEU A 160 21.67 1.60 -5.40
N ARG A 161 21.78 2.66 -6.22
CA ARG A 161 20.77 2.96 -7.24
C ARG A 161 20.54 1.78 -8.16
N LYS A 162 21.61 1.22 -8.75
CA LYS A 162 21.52 0.10 -9.68
C LYS A 162 20.81 -1.10 -9.05
N LYS A 163 21.18 -1.45 -7.81
CA LYS A 163 20.55 -2.57 -7.09
C LYS A 163 19.06 -2.30 -6.78
N THR A 164 18.74 -1.06 -6.43
CA THR A 164 17.36 -0.67 -6.17
C THR A 164 16.53 -0.75 -7.45
N ASP A 165 17.07 -0.28 -8.59
CA ASP A 165 16.41 -0.36 -9.90
C ASP A 165 16.11 -1.80 -10.30
N GLU A 166 17.09 -2.71 -10.15
CA GLU A 166 16.93 -4.13 -10.46
C GLU A 166 15.76 -4.77 -9.69
N TYR A 167 15.57 -4.41 -8.41
CA TYR A 167 14.44 -4.90 -7.61
C TYR A 167 13.12 -4.18 -7.95
N LEU A 168 13.15 -2.89 -8.25
CA LEU A 168 11.95 -2.14 -8.64
C LEU A 168 11.41 -2.61 -9.99
N ASP A 169 12.26 -2.91 -10.95
CA ASP A 169 11.89 -3.46 -12.26
C ASP A 169 11.18 -4.82 -12.13
N LEU A 170 11.55 -5.60 -11.11
CA LEU A 170 10.90 -6.85 -10.74
C LEU A 170 9.71 -6.67 -9.77
N THR A 171 9.34 -5.44 -9.45
CA THR A 171 8.32 -5.08 -8.44
C THR A 171 8.57 -5.67 -7.03
N GLN A 172 9.83 -5.99 -6.71
CA GLN A 172 10.27 -6.51 -5.41
C GLN A 172 10.56 -5.35 -4.42
N LEU A 173 9.52 -4.64 -4.03
CA LEU A 173 9.60 -3.40 -3.24
C LEU A 173 10.28 -3.61 -1.88
N ASN A 174 10.01 -4.75 -1.23
CA ASN A 174 10.63 -5.12 0.05
C ASN A 174 12.14 -5.32 -0.06
N ASN A 175 12.63 -5.89 -1.17
CA ASN A 175 14.05 -6.08 -1.43
C ASN A 175 14.74 -4.77 -1.77
N ALA A 176 14.10 -3.89 -2.55
CA ALA A 176 14.59 -2.55 -2.81
C ALA A 176 14.78 -1.76 -1.49
N LEU A 177 13.80 -1.77 -0.59
CA LEU A 177 13.90 -1.18 0.74
C LEU A 177 15.02 -1.81 1.56
N ALA A 178 15.19 -3.14 1.50
CA ALA A 178 16.27 -3.82 2.22
C ALA A 178 17.66 -3.34 1.77
N GLU A 179 17.89 -3.16 0.46
CA GLU A 179 19.16 -2.64 -0.06
C GLU A 179 19.42 -1.20 0.42
N ILE A 180 18.40 -0.34 0.43
CA ILE A 180 18.55 1.03 0.94
C ILE A 180 18.95 1.02 2.41
N PHE A 181 18.30 0.20 3.24
CA PHE A 181 18.60 0.11 4.66
C PHE A 181 19.96 -0.54 4.96
N LYS A 182 20.50 -1.39 4.08
CA LYS A 182 21.90 -1.86 4.18
C LYS A 182 22.90 -0.69 4.11
N VAL A 183 22.64 0.29 3.22
CA VAL A 183 23.49 1.49 3.12
C VAL A 183 23.37 2.35 4.38
N ILE A 184 22.16 2.53 4.91
CA ILE A 184 21.92 3.27 6.16
C ILE A 184 22.66 2.60 7.33
N SER A 185 22.54 1.28 7.47
CA SER A 185 23.25 0.51 8.49
C SER A 185 24.77 0.58 8.29
N ARG A 186 25.27 0.54 7.04
CA ARG A 186 26.69 0.72 6.73
C ARG A 186 27.19 2.11 7.13
N ALA A 187 26.39 3.15 6.90
CA ALA A 187 26.72 4.51 7.33
C ALA A 187 26.77 4.65 8.86
N ASN A 188 25.85 4.03 9.59
CA ASN A 188 25.90 3.98 11.04
C ASN A 188 27.18 3.27 11.53
N LYS A 189 27.53 2.12 10.94
CA LYS A 189 28.77 1.40 11.25
C LYS A 189 30.02 2.26 10.96
N TYR A 190 30.01 3.01 9.85
CA TYR A 190 31.10 3.92 9.49
C TYR A 190 31.31 5.04 10.53
N ILE A 191 30.25 5.53 11.18
CA ILE A 191 30.37 6.44 12.33
C ILE A 191 31.15 5.78 13.46
N ASP A 192 30.84 4.54 13.78
CA ASP A 192 31.48 3.84 14.88
C ASP A 192 32.97 3.48 14.59
N GLU A 193 33.26 3.15 13.32
CA GLU A 193 34.63 2.87 12.85
C GLU A 193 35.52 4.11 12.79
N THR A 194 34.97 5.24 12.35
CA THR A 194 35.72 6.51 12.19
C THR A 194 35.79 7.35 13.48
N THR A 195 34.96 7.02 14.46
CA THR A 195 34.93 7.69 15.79
C THR A 195 35.02 9.22 15.70
N PRO A 196 34.06 9.92 15.01
CA PRO A 196 34.12 11.36 14.73
C PRO A 196 34.24 12.21 16.02
N TRP A 197 33.73 11.72 17.14
CA TRP A 197 33.87 12.38 18.45
C TRP A 197 35.32 12.39 19.00
N VAL A 198 36.16 11.49 18.51
CA VAL A 198 37.62 11.49 18.82
C VAL A 198 38.32 12.47 17.90
N LEU A 199 38.02 12.43 16.58
CA LEU A 199 38.57 13.38 15.59
C LEU A 199 38.24 14.83 15.95
N GLY A 200 37.02 15.08 16.47
CA GLY A 200 36.57 16.43 16.83
C GLY A 200 37.28 17.05 18.06
N LYS A 201 38.14 16.30 18.79
CA LYS A 201 38.95 16.81 19.91
C LYS A 201 40.32 17.35 19.46
N ASP A 202 40.70 17.07 18.21
CA ASP A 202 42.04 17.39 17.68
C ASP A 202 41.87 18.34 16.48
N GLU A 203 42.30 19.58 16.64
CA GLU A 203 42.21 20.60 15.58
C GLU A 203 42.97 20.19 14.31
N SER A 204 44.06 19.43 14.41
CA SER A 204 44.82 18.94 13.27
C SER A 204 44.06 17.92 12.42
N LYS A 205 42.97 17.31 12.96
CA LYS A 205 42.14 16.29 12.30
C LYS A 205 40.81 16.85 11.78
N LYS A 206 40.65 18.17 11.75
CA LYS A 206 39.40 18.82 11.28
C LYS A 206 39.05 18.46 9.83
N ALA A 207 40.06 18.45 8.93
CA ALA A 207 39.84 18.06 7.54
C ALA A 207 39.36 16.58 7.41
N ARG A 208 39.94 15.69 8.22
CA ARG A 208 39.51 14.28 8.30
C ARG A 208 38.10 14.17 8.83
N LEU A 209 37.75 14.87 9.91
CA LEU A 209 36.39 14.91 10.45
C LEU A 209 35.39 15.45 9.41
N ALA A 210 35.78 16.51 8.71
CA ALA A 210 34.93 17.08 7.65
C ALA A 210 34.66 16.08 6.51
N THR A 211 35.67 15.25 6.15
CA THR A 211 35.50 14.16 5.17
C THR A 211 34.49 13.12 5.66
N VAL A 212 34.63 12.66 6.91
CA VAL A 212 33.72 11.67 7.51
C VAL A 212 32.28 12.17 7.48
N LEU A 213 32.03 13.41 7.93
CA LEU A 213 30.70 13.98 7.98
C LEU A 213 30.13 14.23 6.59
N TYR A 214 30.95 14.65 5.61
CA TYR A 214 30.53 14.78 4.22
C TYR A 214 30.10 13.45 3.61
N ASN A 215 30.86 12.39 3.83
CA ASN A 215 30.52 11.06 3.34
C ASN A 215 29.19 10.55 3.93
N LEU A 216 28.92 10.86 5.20
CA LEU A 216 27.64 10.54 5.84
C LEU A 216 26.48 11.35 5.24
N LEU A 217 26.67 12.65 4.99
CA LEU A 217 25.66 13.50 4.35
C LEU A 217 25.33 12.99 2.92
N GLU A 218 26.33 12.59 2.14
CA GLU A 218 26.14 11.99 0.81
C GLU A 218 25.41 10.64 0.90
N ALA A 219 25.75 9.78 1.85
CA ALA A 219 25.04 8.52 2.07
C ALA A 219 23.57 8.75 2.44
N ILE A 220 23.29 9.75 3.30
CA ILE A 220 21.92 10.16 3.64
C ILE A 220 21.20 10.70 2.39
N ARG A 221 21.83 11.61 1.62
CA ARG A 221 21.25 12.18 0.41
C ARG A 221 20.82 11.08 -0.57
N VAL A 222 21.71 10.18 -0.93
CA VAL A 222 21.43 9.10 -1.89
C VAL A 222 20.34 8.17 -1.37
N SER A 223 20.47 7.69 -0.13
CA SER A 223 19.48 6.78 0.46
C SER A 223 18.10 7.42 0.54
N THR A 224 18.00 8.68 0.96
CA THR A 224 16.71 9.37 1.11
C THR A 224 16.11 9.81 -0.22
N THR A 225 16.92 10.07 -1.24
CA THR A 225 16.41 10.25 -2.61
C THR A 225 15.69 8.99 -3.10
N LEU A 226 16.27 7.81 -2.89
CA LEU A 226 15.63 6.54 -3.28
C LEU A 226 14.46 6.17 -2.35
N LEU A 227 14.48 6.57 -1.09
CA LEU A 227 13.36 6.38 -0.16
C LEU A 227 12.15 7.28 -0.45
N SER A 228 12.31 8.35 -1.22
CA SER A 228 11.24 9.35 -1.42
C SER A 228 9.98 8.79 -2.07
N CYS A 229 10.08 7.79 -2.93
CA CYS A 229 8.92 7.10 -3.51
C CYS A 229 8.15 6.25 -2.48
N PHE A 230 8.81 5.80 -1.42
CA PHE A 230 8.21 5.04 -0.33
C PHE A 230 7.67 5.95 0.78
N MET A 231 8.41 7.01 1.13
CA MET A 231 8.12 7.94 2.22
C MET A 231 8.16 9.42 1.75
N PRO A 232 7.21 9.82 0.89
CA PRO A 232 7.25 11.11 0.20
C PRO A 232 7.11 12.35 1.11
N THR A 233 6.52 12.21 2.31
CA THR A 233 6.29 13.36 3.20
C THR A 233 7.43 13.57 4.21
N THR A 234 8.23 12.53 4.47
CA THR A 234 9.34 12.62 5.44
C THR A 234 10.66 12.99 4.77
N MET A 235 10.91 12.49 3.56
CA MET A 235 12.20 12.72 2.90
C MET A 235 12.51 14.21 2.64
N PRO A 236 11.55 15.07 2.24
CA PRO A 236 11.81 16.51 2.15
C PRO A 236 12.32 17.14 3.45
N LYS A 237 11.85 16.67 4.61
CA LYS A 237 12.34 17.14 5.91
C LYS A 237 13.79 16.73 6.19
N VAL A 238 14.21 15.56 5.67
CA VAL A 238 15.60 15.13 5.75
C VAL A 238 16.48 16.03 4.88
N TRP A 239 16.06 16.28 3.64
CA TRP A 239 16.83 17.13 2.70
C TRP A 239 17.02 18.55 3.23
N GLU A 240 15.97 19.15 3.83
CA GLU A 240 16.10 20.42 4.52
C GLU A 240 17.17 20.37 5.63
N GLN A 241 17.21 19.28 6.42
CA GLN A 241 18.17 19.14 7.52
C GLN A 241 19.60 18.99 7.02
N ILE A 242 19.84 18.29 5.93
CA ILE A 242 21.19 18.06 5.37
C ILE A 242 21.62 19.15 4.38
N GLY A 243 20.80 20.17 4.14
CA GLY A 243 21.11 21.27 3.22
C GLY A 243 21.12 20.87 1.74
N ALA A 244 20.31 19.88 1.36
CA ALA A 244 20.16 19.44 -0.02
C ALA A 244 18.92 20.08 -0.66
N ASP A 245 19.12 20.84 -1.73
CA ASP A 245 18.03 21.41 -2.54
C ASP A 245 17.51 20.42 -3.61
N GLU A 246 16.44 20.78 -4.29
CA GLU A 246 15.77 19.94 -5.28
C GLU A 246 16.68 19.50 -6.43
N SER A 247 17.69 20.32 -6.81
CA SER A 247 18.62 19.99 -7.90
C SER A 247 19.59 18.86 -7.53
N LEU A 248 19.84 18.67 -6.24
CA LEU A 248 20.79 17.69 -5.70
C LEU A 248 20.15 16.31 -5.45
N ILE A 249 18.81 16.25 -5.30
CA ILE A 249 18.04 15.06 -4.93
C ILE A 249 17.31 14.41 -6.11
N THR A 250 17.76 14.68 -7.32
CA THR A 250 17.20 14.03 -8.51
C THR A 250 17.53 12.54 -8.54
N TYR A 251 16.67 11.76 -9.18
CA TYR A 251 16.92 10.32 -9.35
C TYR A 251 18.24 10.02 -10.08
N GLU A 252 18.60 10.87 -11.03
CA GLU A 252 19.90 10.79 -11.71
C GLU A 252 21.07 10.97 -10.74
N ASN A 253 20.97 11.93 -9.83
CA ASN A 253 21.99 12.22 -8.83
C ASN A 253 22.07 11.17 -7.71
N ALA A 254 21.06 10.32 -7.55
CA ALA A 254 21.14 9.15 -6.67
C ALA A 254 22.15 8.09 -7.13
N GLY A 255 22.57 8.13 -8.38
CA GLY A 255 23.66 7.28 -8.92
C GLY A 255 25.08 7.87 -8.77
N LYS A 256 25.21 9.04 -8.14
CA LYS A 256 26.48 9.78 -8.02
C LYS A 256 26.80 10.03 -6.55
N PHE A 257 28.10 10.08 -6.24
CA PHE A 257 28.62 10.48 -4.93
C PHE A 257 29.40 11.80 -5.05
N GLY A 258 29.38 12.64 -4.03
CA GLY A 258 30.04 13.94 -4.08
C GLY A 258 29.23 15.01 -4.84
N VAL A 259 27.90 14.95 -4.78
CA VAL A 259 26.99 15.88 -5.43
C VAL A 259 26.66 17.08 -4.53
N LEU A 260 26.68 16.90 -3.21
CA LEU A 260 26.55 18.04 -2.29
C LEU A 260 27.67 19.05 -2.51
N PRO A 261 27.40 20.35 -2.29
CA PRO A 261 28.44 21.39 -2.38
C PRO A 261 29.67 21.05 -1.54
N ALA A 262 30.84 21.57 -1.92
CA ALA A 262 32.05 21.36 -1.14
C ALA A 262 31.91 21.90 0.30
N ALA A 263 31.25 23.04 0.49
CA ALA A 263 30.81 23.54 1.79
C ALA A 263 29.31 23.30 1.92
N VAL A 264 28.89 22.58 2.98
CA VAL A 264 27.49 22.18 3.21
C VAL A 264 26.99 22.82 4.50
N THR A 265 25.87 23.54 4.43
CA THR A 265 25.19 24.06 5.63
C THR A 265 24.02 23.16 5.98
N VAL A 266 24.04 22.63 7.19
CA VAL A 266 22.96 21.78 7.73
C VAL A 266 22.04 22.61 8.64
N LYS A 267 20.83 22.11 8.86
CA LYS A 267 19.84 22.74 9.74
C LYS A 267 19.28 21.70 10.70
N LYS A 268 19.49 21.87 11.98
CA LYS A 268 18.89 20.97 12.97
C LYS A 268 17.36 21.05 12.93
N GLY A 269 16.70 19.92 12.76
CA GLY A 269 15.24 19.78 12.77
C GLY A 269 14.72 18.93 13.92
N PRO A 270 13.39 18.77 14.01
CA PRO A 270 12.78 17.83 14.94
C PRO A 270 13.15 16.37 14.58
N ALA A 271 12.96 15.46 15.54
CA ALA A 271 13.10 14.03 15.28
C ALA A 271 12.14 13.59 14.16
N LEU A 272 12.68 12.86 13.18
CA LEU A 272 11.89 12.39 12.01
C LEU A 272 10.86 11.34 12.43
N PHE A 273 11.29 10.41 13.25
CA PHE A 273 10.48 9.34 13.81
C PHE A 273 10.77 9.26 15.31
N PRO A 274 9.84 9.68 16.18
CA PRO A 274 9.98 9.53 17.61
C PRO A 274 9.97 8.05 17.98
N ARG A 275 10.79 7.67 18.98
CA ARG A 275 10.76 6.32 19.50
C ARG A 275 9.46 6.06 20.23
N ILE A 276 8.84 4.92 19.96
CA ILE A 276 7.57 4.49 20.52
C ILE A 276 7.82 3.52 21.67
N ASP A 277 7.12 3.71 22.78
CA ASP A 277 7.09 2.74 23.88
C ASP A 277 6.19 1.56 23.46
N VAL A 278 6.80 0.39 23.27
CA VAL A 278 6.15 -0.77 22.65
C VAL A 278 5.00 -1.29 23.52
N GLU A 279 5.24 -1.47 24.82
CA GLU A 279 4.25 -2.05 25.73
C GLU A 279 3.02 -1.16 25.88
N LYS A 280 3.26 0.11 26.19
CA LYS A 280 2.19 1.11 26.33
C LYS A 280 1.37 1.24 25.05
N GLU A 281 2.02 1.27 23.90
CA GLU A 281 1.37 1.49 22.62
C GLU A 281 0.53 0.27 22.18
N ILE A 282 1.00 -0.96 22.46
CA ILE A 282 0.25 -2.18 22.19
C ILE A 282 -1.02 -2.21 23.05
N ASP A 283 -0.93 -1.85 24.33
CA ASP A 283 -2.09 -1.81 25.22
C ASP A 283 -3.15 -0.83 24.70
N GLU A 284 -2.74 0.39 24.32
CA GLU A 284 -3.64 1.40 23.76
C GLU A 284 -4.31 0.94 22.44
N LEU A 285 -3.55 0.29 21.55
CA LEU A 285 -4.10 -0.25 20.30
C LEU A 285 -5.07 -1.41 20.53
N ASN A 286 -4.79 -2.28 21.50
CA ASN A 286 -5.69 -3.37 21.88
C ASN A 286 -7.01 -2.85 22.48
N GLU A 287 -6.96 -1.78 23.26
CA GLU A 287 -8.17 -1.10 23.76
C GLU A 287 -9.00 -0.52 22.61
N LEU A 288 -8.35 0.13 21.61
CA LEU A 288 -9.02 0.65 20.42
C LEU A 288 -9.69 -0.46 19.61
N ILE A 289 -8.98 -1.58 19.36
CA ILE A 289 -9.54 -2.76 18.67
C ILE A 289 -10.75 -3.29 19.43
N SER A 290 -10.63 -3.47 20.76
CA SER A 290 -11.72 -3.99 21.61
C SER A 290 -12.95 -3.08 21.56
N LYS A 291 -12.76 -1.77 21.52
CA LYS A 291 -13.84 -0.79 21.36
C LYS A 291 -14.51 -0.90 19.99
N GLN A 292 -13.71 -0.99 18.92
CA GLN A 292 -14.22 -1.15 17.55
C GLN A 292 -15.02 -2.46 17.39
N MET A 293 -14.55 -3.57 18.00
CA MET A 293 -15.26 -4.84 17.99
C MET A 293 -16.63 -4.73 18.67
N LYS A 294 -16.69 -4.12 19.86
CA LYS A 294 -17.96 -3.90 20.58
C LYS A 294 -18.94 -3.00 19.78
N GLU A 295 -18.44 -1.97 19.11
CA GLU A 295 -19.25 -1.10 18.27
C GLU A 295 -19.75 -1.85 17.00
N ALA A 296 -18.92 -2.71 16.41
CA ALA A 296 -19.31 -3.54 15.27
C ALA A 296 -20.38 -4.57 15.66
N GLU A 297 -20.24 -5.21 16.82
CA GLU A 297 -21.24 -6.14 17.39
C GLU A 297 -22.55 -5.41 17.69
N ALA A 298 -22.50 -4.22 18.31
CA ALA A 298 -23.68 -3.41 18.57
C ALA A 298 -24.41 -2.98 17.29
N LYS A 299 -23.67 -2.63 16.24
CA LYS A 299 -24.24 -2.33 14.91
C LYS A 299 -24.81 -3.57 14.24
N ALA A 300 -24.19 -4.73 14.40
CA ALA A 300 -24.69 -5.99 13.86
C ALA A 300 -25.97 -6.46 14.60
N SER A 301 -26.02 -6.28 15.91
CA SER A 301 -27.21 -6.57 16.74
C SER A 301 -28.34 -5.55 16.55
N GLY A 302 -28.01 -4.32 16.15
CA GLY A 302 -28.99 -3.27 15.84
C GLY A 302 -29.55 -3.31 14.42
N LYS A 303 -29.17 -4.29 13.57
CA LYS A 303 -29.86 -4.53 12.31
C LYS A 303 -31.30 -4.94 12.62
N LYS A 304 -32.24 -4.10 12.15
CA LYS A 304 -33.70 -4.31 12.25
C LYS A 304 -34.01 -5.80 12.13
N ALA A 305 -34.76 -6.33 13.09
CA ALA A 305 -35.39 -7.63 12.96
C ALA A 305 -35.98 -7.77 11.56
N ALA A 306 -35.73 -8.91 10.91
CA ALA A 306 -36.39 -9.20 9.64
C ALA A 306 -37.90 -8.96 9.83
N PRO A 307 -38.60 -8.47 8.79
CA PRO A 307 -40.03 -8.25 8.88
C PRO A 307 -40.68 -9.49 9.49
N GLU A 308 -41.51 -9.29 10.50
CA GLU A 308 -42.26 -10.40 11.14
C GLU A 308 -42.95 -11.22 10.05
N GLY A 309 -42.67 -12.52 10.01
CA GLY A 309 -43.27 -13.46 9.08
C GLY A 309 -42.35 -14.02 7.97
N ILE A 310 -41.10 -13.56 7.84
CA ILE A 310 -40.13 -14.16 6.90
C ILE A 310 -39.14 -15.03 7.69
N ALA A 311 -39.23 -16.34 7.49
CA ALA A 311 -38.26 -17.28 8.07
C ALA A 311 -36.88 -17.05 7.45
N GLN A 312 -35.84 -16.94 8.28
CA GLN A 312 -34.47 -16.92 7.80
C GLN A 312 -34.05 -18.34 7.43
N ILE A 313 -33.50 -18.51 6.22
CA ILE A 313 -32.95 -19.78 5.76
C ILE A 313 -31.42 -19.69 5.69
N GLY A 314 -30.74 -20.80 5.99
CA GLY A 314 -29.31 -20.91 5.80
C GLY A 314 -28.93 -21.08 4.33
N ILE A 315 -27.63 -20.97 4.03
CA ILE A 315 -27.11 -21.15 2.67
C ILE A 315 -27.41 -22.56 2.14
N ASP A 316 -27.41 -23.58 3.02
CA ASP A 316 -27.72 -24.97 2.66
C ASP A 316 -29.20 -25.16 2.28
N ASP A 317 -30.08 -24.36 2.88
CA ASP A 317 -31.50 -24.37 2.52
C ASP A 317 -31.74 -23.61 1.21
N PHE A 318 -31.02 -22.50 1.00
CA PHE A 318 -31.06 -21.78 -0.27
C PHE A 318 -30.50 -22.62 -1.42
N ALA A 319 -29.47 -23.41 -1.20
CA ALA A 319 -28.89 -24.31 -2.20
C ALA A 319 -29.86 -25.41 -2.70
N LYS A 320 -30.93 -25.67 -1.96
CA LYS A 320 -32.01 -26.61 -2.35
C LYS A 320 -33.06 -25.95 -3.27
N VAL A 321 -33.01 -24.61 -3.40
CA VAL A 321 -33.94 -23.86 -4.23
C VAL A 321 -33.49 -23.93 -5.70
N GLU A 322 -34.31 -24.53 -6.54
CA GLU A 322 -34.08 -24.55 -7.98
C GLU A 322 -34.86 -23.41 -8.64
N LEU A 323 -34.15 -22.49 -9.29
CA LEU A 323 -34.74 -21.41 -10.08
C LEU A 323 -34.65 -21.79 -11.53
N ARG A 324 -35.80 -21.69 -12.24
CA ARG A 324 -35.90 -21.97 -13.67
C ARG A 324 -36.46 -20.75 -14.40
N THR A 325 -35.99 -20.53 -15.60
CA THR A 325 -36.65 -19.61 -16.52
C THR A 325 -37.87 -20.29 -17.16
N ALA A 326 -38.98 -19.61 -17.22
CA ALA A 326 -40.21 -20.13 -17.82
C ALA A 326 -40.81 -19.11 -18.77
N LYS A 327 -41.25 -19.57 -19.95
CA LYS A 327 -41.99 -18.74 -20.92
C LYS A 327 -43.47 -18.81 -20.64
N ILE A 328 -44.11 -17.66 -20.47
CA ILE A 328 -45.55 -17.57 -20.26
C ILE A 328 -46.29 -17.87 -21.57
N LEU A 329 -47.03 -18.95 -21.58
CA LEU A 329 -47.84 -19.39 -22.73
C LEU A 329 -49.23 -18.80 -22.71
N GLU A 330 -49.88 -18.81 -21.54
CA GLU A 330 -51.24 -18.30 -21.35
C GLU A 330 -51.31 -17.57 -20.00
N CYS A 331 -52.14 -16.54 -19.93
CA CYS A 331 -52.43 -15.79 -18.73
C CYS A 331 -53.88 -15.34 -18.70
N GLU A 332 -54.62 -15.69 -17.64
CA GLU A 332 -56.02 -15.32 -17.48
C GLU A 332 -56.36 -14.89 -16.04
N PRO A 333 -57.35 -14.00 -15.83
CA PRO A 333 -57.78 -13.64 -14.47
C PRO A 333 -58.49 -14.82 -13.79
N VAL A 334 -58.22 -14.99 -12.49
CA VAL A 334 -58.91 -16.01 -11.71
C VAL A 334 -60.35 -15.57 -11.38
N LYS A 335 -61.33 -16.39 -11.73
CA LYS A 335 -62.77 -16.13 -11.44
C LYS A 335 -62.95 -15.87 -9.93
N LYS A 336 -63.64 -14.79 -9.58
CA LYS A 336 -63.90 -14.33 -8.20
C LYS A 336 -62.68 -13.74 -7.44
N SER A 337 -61.58 -13.46 -8.09
CA SER A 337 -60.46 -12.73 -7.50
C SER A 337 -60.11 -11.50 -8.31
N LYS A 338 -59.93 -10.36 -7.63
CA LYS A 338 -59.43 -9.11 -8.27
C LYS A 338 -57.92 -9.01 -8.32
N LYS A 339 -57.22 -9.93 -7.64
CA LYS A 339 -55.74 -9.83 -7.41
C LYS A 339 -54.95 -10.94 -8.09
N LEU A 340 -55.61 -12.03 -8.49
CA LEU A 340 -54.92 -13.23 -8.96
C LEU A 340 -55.00 -13.39 -10.48
N LEU A 341 -53.84 -13.73 -11.06
CA LEU A 341 -53.73 -14.23 -12.44
C LEU A 341 -53.32 -15.70 -12.40
N LYS A 342 -53.92 -16.48 -13.30
CA LYS A 342 -53.55 -17.88 -13.57
C LYS A 342 -52.69 -17.90 -14.81
N ILE A 343 -51.50 -18.43 -14.70
CA ILE A 343 -50.48 -18.46 -15.75
C ILE A 343 -50.19 -19.91 -16.10
N GLN A 344 -50.07 -20.21 -17.38
CA GLN A 344 -49.47 -21.44 -17.90
C GLN A 344 -48.08 -21.08 -18.40
N ALA A 345 -47.05 -21.67 -17.80
CA ALA A 345 -45.65 -21.38 -18.10
C ALA A 345 -44.91 -22.63 -18.56
N ASP A 346 -44.13 -22.51 -19.60
CA ASP A 346 -43.21 -23.53 -20.10
C ASP A 346 -41.81 -23.31 -19.44
N ASP A 347 -41.46 -24.20 -18.53
CA ASP A 347 -40.17 -24.20 -17.80
C ASP A 347 -39.20 -25.24 -18.36
N GLY A 348 -39.46 -25.75 -19.57
CA GLY A 348 -38.62 -26.77 -20.23
C GLY A 348 -38.87 -28.19 -19.74
N THR A 349 -39.94 -28.43 -18.94
CA THR A 349 -40.41 -29.77 -18.58
C THR A 349 -41.48 -30.27 -19.55
N ASP A 350 -41.80 -31.59 -19.47
CA ASP A 350 -42.73 -32.25 -20.41
C ASP A 350 -44.15 -31.64 -20.47
N LYS A 351 -44.56 -30.87 -19.49
CA LYS A 351 -45.88 -30.25 -19.41
C LYS A 351 -45.80 -28.82 -18.88
N PRO A 352 -46.57 -27.88 -19.48
CA PRO A 352 -46.65 -26.52 -18.92
C PRO A 352 -47.08 -26.52 -17.46
N ARG A 353 -46.41 -25.70 -16.67
CA ARG A 353 -46.69 -25.55 -15.23
C ARG A 353 -47.73 -24.48 -15.00
N GLN A 354 -48.76 -24.81 -14.25
CA GLN A 354 -49.75 -23.82 -13.82
C GLN A 354 -49.31 -23.09 -12.56
N ILE A 355 -49.29 -21.75 -12.64
CA ILE A 355 -48.90 -20.86 -11.54
C ILE A 355 -50.07 -19.89 -11.30
N VAL A 356 -50.42 -19.66 -10.03
CA VAL A 356 -51.37 -18.63 -9.62
C VAL A 356 -50.66 -17.59 -8.80
N CYS A 357 -50.67 -16.34 -9.27
CA CYS A 357 -49.90 -15.26 -8.64
C CYS A 357 -50.71 -13.97 -8.46
N GLY A 358 -50.41 -13.19 -7.45
CA GLY A 358 -51.13 -11.99 -7.04
C GLY A 358 -50.63 -10.70 -7.71
N ILE A 359 -50.45 -10.72 -9.03
CA ILE A 359 -49.81 -9.62 -9.75
C ILE A 359 -50.76 -8.85 -10.68
N SER A 360 -52.10 -9.12 -10.63
CA SER A 360 -53.07 -8.46 -11.52
C SER A 360 -53.23 -6.97 -11.26
N GLU A 361 -52.76 -6.46 -10.13
CA GLU A 361 -52.70 -5.01 -9.83
C GLU A 361 -51.58 -4.30 -10.62
N TYR A 362 -50.55 -5.06 -11.03
CA TYR A 362 -49.33 -4.51 -11.65
C TYR A 362 -49.23 -4.84 -13.13
N TYR A 363 -49.84 -5.96 -13.60
CA TYR A 363 -49.73 -6.44 -14.98
C TYR A 363 -51.07 -6.90 -15.51
N LYS A 364 -51.34 -6.58 -16.76
CA LYS A 364 -52.50 -7.13 -17.50
C LYS A 364 -52.10 -8.48 -18.13
N PRO A 365 -53.04 -9.42 -18.30
CA PRO A 365 -52.78 -10.73 -18.91
C PRO A 365 -52.02 -10.65 -20.23
N ASP A 366 -52.43 -9.77 -21.12
CA ASP A 366 -51.87 -9.62 -22.46
C ASP A 366 -50.41 -9.11 -22.45
N GLU A 367 -50.02 -8.41 -21.39
CA GLU A 367 -48.65 -7.92 -21.23
C GLU A 367 -47.64 -9.01 -20.78
N LEU A 368 -48.16 -10.12 -20.29
CA LEU A 368 -47.34 -11.22 -19.73
C LEU A 368 -47.16 -12.37 -20.73
N ILE A 369 -48.12 -12.60 -21.62
CA ILE A 369 -48.03 -13.67 -22.60
C ILE A 369 -46.80 -13.50 -23.48
N GLY A 370 -46.02 -14.58 -23.65
CA GLY A 370 -44.80 -14.60 -24.43
C GLY A 370 -43.52 -14.10 -23.69
N LYS A 371 -43.67 -13.49 -22.51
CA LYS A 371 -42.48 -13.09 -21.69
C LYS A 371 -41.84 -14.29 -21.03
N THR A 372 -40.55 -14.22 -20.88
CA THR A 372 -39.77 -15.17 -20.07
C THR A 372 -39.57 -14.59 -18.66
N VAL A 373 -39.89 -15.37 -17.65
CA VAL A 373 -39.80 -15.03 -16.22
C VAL A 373 -38.97 -16.07 -15.48
N ILE A 374 -38.54 -15.77 -14.26
CA ILE A 374 -37.86 -16.70 -13.36
C ILE A 374 -38.86 -17.16 -12.30
#